data_0964a3d39637189e8c8be88c1bd882f3
#
_entry.id   0964a3d39637189e8c8be88c1bd882f3
#
_cell.length_a   1.000
_cell.length_b   1.000
_cell.length_c   1.000
_cell.angle_alpha   90.00
_cell.angle_beta   90.00
_cell.angle_gamma   90.00
#
_symmetry.space_group_name_H-M   'P 1'
#
loop_
_entity.id
_entity.type
_entity.pdbx_description
1 polymer ?
#
loop_
_entity_poly.entity_id
_entity_poly.type
_entity_poly.pdbx_seq_one_letter_code
_entity_poly.pdbx_strand_id
1 'polypeptide(L)'
;MSVNFGIIKLMLQSKLFPKTKKEAPSGAKSVNHKLLVRGGFIDQLMAGSWTLLPLGERVITKINQIIREEMNTTGAQEILMPLLHPKNVWNETGRWDKAKEVMYQFKDSHEKEFALSFTHEEIFLDLVRKHINTYKDLPLALYHFSTKFRNEPRARSGILRGREFMMKDLYSIHATEEDFNKYYEEVKKAYVRAFTRMGFKIKVTEAAGGVFTDNNTHEFQVLTPGGEDTIFYCDKCDFSQNKEIFKGIESEECPSCKKGKIVEAKSIEVGNIFPFGTYYSELMRVYYTDEKGLKKPVYFGSYGIGSTRVMGAWVEANHDDKGIIWNKAIAPFDAHLVEVRSQKSEVRKMAKKVYDELTEAGIEVLWDDREVSAGEKFADSDLIGIPVRLVISEKTGEKLEYKERKSDTTTLLTPDEILKKLV
;
A
#
# COMPACT_ATOMS: atom_id res chain seq x y z
N MET A 1 -5.92 15.81 -14.92
CA MET A 1 -7.30 16.22 -14.55
C MET A 1 -7.50 15.87 -13.08
N SER A 2 -7.51 16.87 -12.20
CA SER A 2 -7.80 16.68 -10.80
C SER A 2 -9.25 16.27 -10.66
N VAL A 3 -9.51 15.11 -10.09
CA VAL A 3 -10.85 14.72 -9.65
C VAL A 3 -11.25 15.69 -8.55
N ASN A 4 -12.12 16.61 -8.88
CA ASN A 4 -12.71 17.57 -7.94
C ASN A 4 -13.62 16.76 -6.99
N PHE A 5 -13.09 16.26 -5.87
CA PHE A 5 -13.92 15.79 -4.77
C PHE A 5 -14.66 17.02 -4.23
N GLY A 6 -15.96 17.09 -4.53
CA GLY A 6 -16.81 18.20 -4.18
C GLY A 6 -16.64 18.62 -2.73
N ILE A 7 -16.62 19.95 -2.53
CA ILE A 7 -16.67 20.72 -1.27
C ILE A 7 -16.10 19.93 -0.09
N ILE A 8 -14.82 20.11 0.20
CA ILE A 8 -14.19 19.53 1.40
C ILE A 8 -14.92 20.13 2.60
N LYS A 9 -15.84 19.35 3.14
CA LYS A 9 -16.56 19.72 4.36
C LYS A 9 -15.51 19.92 5.45
N LEU A 10 -15.59 21.04 6.17
CA LEU A 10 -14.73 21.42 7.30
C LEU A 10 -14.33 20.19 8.13
N MET A 11 -13.03 19.80 8.10
CA MET A 11 -12.53 18.63 8.81
C MET A 11 -12.03 19.03 10.19
N LEU A 12 -12.96 19.02 11.15
CA LEU A 12 -12.70 19.31 12.56
C LEU A 12 -12.27 18.04 13.31
N GLN A 13 -11.20 18.12 14.07
CA GLN A 13 -10.76 16.98 14.90
C GLN A 13 -11.76 16.63 16.00
N SER A 14 -12.54 17.60 16.50
CA SER A 14 -13.65 17.35 17.44
C SER A 14 -14.73 16.42 16.86
N LYS A 15 -14.85 16.35 15.53
CA LYS A 15 -15.82 15.53 14.79
C LYS A 15 -15.22 14.27 14.17
N LEU A 16 -13.90 14.11 14.26
CA LEU A 16 -13.22 12.95 13.73
C LEU A 16 -13.53 11.70 14.57
N PHE A 17 -13.81 10.60 13.91
CA PHE A 17 -14.02 9.28 14.53
C PHE A 17 -12.83 8.35 14.24
N PRO A 18 -12.33 7.65 15.25
CA PRO A 18 -12.53 7.85 16.69
C PRO A 18 -11.54 8.90 17.24
N LYS A 19 -11.57 9.11 18.55
CA LYS A 19 -10.51 9.88 19.23
C LYS A 19 -9.24 9.03 19.34
N THR A 20 -8.10 9.70 19.44
CA THR A 20 -6.79 9.09 19.76
C THR A 20 -6.81 8.37 21.11
N LYS A 21 -5.97 7.37 21.27
CA LYS A 21 -5.83 6.58 22.51
C LYS A 21 -4.45 6.81 23.14
N LYS A 22 -4.39 6.99 24.45
CA LYS A 22 -3.11 7.13 25.17
C LYS A 22 -2.29 5.84 25.15
N GLU A 23 -2.97 4.70 25.32
CA GLU A 23 -2.34 3.40 25.42
C GLU A 23 -2.58 2.53 24.18
N ALA A 24 -1.60 1.69 23.88
CA ALA A 24 -1.74 0.68 22.85
C ALA A 24 -2.62 -0.48 23.34
N PRO A 25 -3.30 -1.21 22.44
CA PRO A 25 -4.03 -2.41 22.82
C PRO A 25 -3.14 -3.44 23.53
N SER A 26 -3.70 -4.13 24.51
CA SER A 26 -3.01 -5.24 25.16
C SER A 26 -2.66 -6.31 24.11
N GLY A 27 -1.40 -6.75 24.10
CA GLY A 27 -0.92 -7.73 23.11
C GLY A 27 -0.44 -7.16 21.77
N ALA A 28 -0.56 -5.85 21.52
CA ALA A 28 0.03 -5.22 20.34
C ALA A 28 1.57 -5.24 20.45
N LYS A 29 2.23 -6.01 19.56
CA LYS A 29 3.71 -6.15 19.57
C LYS A 29 4.38 -5.23 18.55
N SER A 30 3.89 -5.22 17.30
CA SER A 30 4.45 -4.41 16.21
C SER A 30 4.13 -2.93 16.35
N VAL A 31 4.98 -2.09 15.82
CA VAL A 31 4.84 -0.63 15.86
C VAL A 31 3.60 -0.17 15.10
N ASN A 32 3.38 -0.70 13.89
CA ASN A 32 2.19 -0.36 13.10
C ASN A 32 0.89 -0.65 13.87
N HIS A 33 0.79 -1.80 14.54
CA HIS A 33 -0.39 -2.15 15.35
C HIS A 33 -0.60 -1.13 16.49
N LYS A 34 0.46 -0.81 17.23
CA LYS A 34 0.38 0.15 18.35
C LYS A 34 -0.03 1.55 17.88
N LEU A 35 0.68 2.09 16.89
CA LEU A 35 0.52 3.47 16.48
C LEU A 35 -0.74 3.70 15.65
N LEU A 36 -1.07 2.80 14.73
CA LEU A 36 -2.28 2.94 13.91
C LEU A 36 -3.56 2.86 14.75
N VAL A 37 -3.62 1.96 15.74
CA VAL A 37 -4.79 1.90 16.65
C VAL A 37 -4.84 3.11 17.58
N ARG A 38 -3.71 3.53 18.16
CA ARG A 38 -3.67 4.72 19.01
C ARG A 38 -4.04 5.99 18.26
N GLY A 39 -3.53 6.14 17.04
CA GLY A 39 -3.79 7.31 16.19
C GLY A 39 -5.19 7.35 15.55
N GLY A 40 -6.00 6.29 15.70
CA GLY A 40 -7.34 6.22 15.12
C GLY A 40 -7.36 5.96 13.61
N PHE A 41 -6.39 5.21 13.09
CA PHE A 41 -6.32 4.81 11.69
C PHE A 41 -7.02 3.47 11.42
N ILE A 42 -6.93 2.56 12.36
CA ILE A 42 -7.52 1.22 12.25
C ILE A 42 -8.19 0.80 13.56
N ASP A 43 -9.17 -0.09 13.45
CA ASP A 43 -9.76 -0.80 14.60
C ASP A 43 -9.84 -2.29 14.31
N GLN A 44 -9.57 -3.11 15.34
CA GLN A 44 -9.50 -4.56 15.18
C GLN A 44 -10.85 -5.21 15.45
N LEU A 45 -11.45 -5.86 14.44
CA LEU A 45 -12.61 -6.69 14.63
C LEU A 45 -12.21 -8.07 15.22
N MET A 46 -11.21 -8.70 14.61
CA MET A 46 -10.60 -9.96 15.06
C MET A 46 -9.16 -10.06 14.55
N ALA A 47 -8.41 -11.06 14.98
CA ALA A 47 -7.05 -11.29 14.51
C ALA A 47 -7.01 -11.41 12.97
N GLY A 48 -6.34 -10.45 12.32
CA GLY A 48 -6.19 -10.40 10.86
C GLY A 48 -7.35 -9.77 10.08
N SER A 49 -8.39 -9.24 10.76
CA SER A 49 -9.45 -8.46 10.14
C SER A 49 -9.58 -7.09 10.81
N TRP A 50 -9.49 -6.04 10.01
CA TRP A 50 -9.33 -4.67 10.47
C TRP A 50 -10.30 -3.72 9.76
N THR A 51 -10.94 -2.85 10.53
CA THR A 51 -11.64 -1.70 9.97
C THR A 51 -10.65 -0.59 9.68
N LEU A 52 -10.65 -0.07 8.46
CA LEU A 52 -9.98 1.20 8.14
C LEU A 52 -10.89 2.34 8.66
N LEU A 53 -10.37 3.12 9.58
CA LEU A 53 -11.06 4.29 10.13
C LEU A 53 -10.79 5.51 9.22
N PRO A 54 -11.49 6.63 9.38
CA PRO A 54 -11.38 7.75 8.45
C PRO A 54 -9.96 8.21 8.12
N LEU A 55 -9.04 8.22 9.08
CA LEU A 55 -7.62 8.54 8.81
C LEU A 55 -6.94 7.45 8.00
N GLY A 56 -7.19 6.18 8.32
CA GLY A 56 -6.63 5.03 7.60
C GLY A 56 -7.12 4.95 6.17
N GLU A 57 -8.42 5.17 5.95
CA GLU A 57 -9.03 5.17 4.62
C GLU A 57 -8.44 6.27 3.73
N ARG A 58 -8.18 7.47 4.27
CA ARG A 58 -7.51 8.55 3.53
C ARG A 58 -6.11 8.15 3.07
N VAL A 59 -5.32 7.50 3.95
CA VAL A 59 -3.98 7.01 3.61
C VAL A 59 -4.05 5.95 2.51
N ILE A 60 -4.93 4.95 2.64
CA ILE A 60 -5.10 3.89 1.65
C ILE A 60 -5.57 4.43 0.31
N THR A 61 -6.49 5.41 0.30
CA THR A 61 -6.93 6.08 -0.92
C THR A 61 -5.77 6.76 -1.66
N LYS A 62 -4.88 7.48 -0.94
CA LYS A 62 -3.70 8.10 -1.54
C LYS A 62 -2.68 7.07 -2.05
N ILE A 63 -2.43 6.01 -1.29
CA ILE A 63 -1.59 4.88 -1.72
C ILE A 63 -2.15 4.27 -3.01
N ASN A 64 -3.43 3.95 -3.04
CA ASN A 64 -4.10 3.36 -4.21
C ASN A 64 -4.08 4.31 -5.41
N GLN A 65 -4.19 5.62 -5.19
CA GLN A 65 -4.13 6.61 -6.27
C GLN A 65 -2.75 6.64 -6.93
N ILE A 66 -1.68 6.63 -6.14
CA ILE A 66 -0.31 6.57 -6.68
C ILE A 66 -0.09 5.27 -7.47
N ILE A 67 -0.55 4.14 -6.93
CA ILE A 67 -0.45 2.84 -7.62
C ILE A 67 -1.25 2.88 -8.93
N ARG A 68 -2.49 3.39 -8.92
CA ARG A 68 -3.35 3.53 -10.11
C ARG A 68 -2.68 4.32 -11.21
N GLU A 69 -2.11 5.46 -10.88
CA GLU A 69 -1.41 6.32 -11.83
C GLU A 69 -0.24 5.58 -12.48
N GLU A 70 0.57 4.87 -11.70
CA GLU A 70 1.70 4.10 -12.23
C GLU A 70 1.26 2.88 -13.05
N MET A 71 0.18 2.20 -12.67
CA MET A 71 -0.36 1.11 -13.50
C MET A 71 -0.90 1.62 -14.84
N ASN A 72 -1.57 2.76 -14.84
CA ASN A 72 -2.05 3.39 -16.07
C ASN A 72 -0.90 3.74 -17.04
N THR A 73 0.31 4.09 -16.54
CA THR A 73 1.47 4.35 -17.40
C THR A 73 1.95 3.11 -18.16
N THR A 74 1.63 1.91 -17.69
CA THR A 74 1.98 0.64 -18.36
C THR A 74 0.95 0.23 -19.42
N GLY A 75 -0.09 1.04 -19.67
CA GLY A 75 -1.18 0.71 -20.58
C GLY A 75 -2.22 -0.25 -19.99
N ALA A 76 -2.09 -0.64 -18.72
CA ALA A 76 -3.06 -1.51 -18.05
C ALA A 76 -4.39 -0.78 -17.80
N GLN A 77 -5.50 -1.50 -17.89
CA GLN A 77 -6.86 -0.99 -17.71
C GLN A 77 -7.44 -1.45 -16.37
N GLU A 78 -8.11 -0.55 -15.65
CA GLU A 78 -8.76 -0.87 -14.38
C GLU A 78 -10.09 -1.59 -14.59
N ILE A 79 -10.30 -2.70 -13.89
CA ILE A 79 -11.55 -3.47 -13.86
C ILE A 79 -11.92 -3.80 -12.43
N LEU A 80 -13.06 -4.47 -12.21
CA LEU A 80 -13.40 -5.06 -10.91
C LEU A 80 -13.91 -6.48 -11.13
N MET A 81 -13.17 -7.46 -10.61
CA MET A 81 -13.53 -8.87 -10.66
C MET A 81 -14.30 -9.32 -9.40
N PRO A 82 -15.17 -10.35 -9.51
CA PRO A 82 -15.91 -10.89 -8.36
C PRO A 82 -15.00 -11.40 -7.23
N LEU A 83 -15.47 -11.33 -6.00
CA LEU A 83 -14.78 -11.89 -4.82
C LEU A 83 -15.28 -13.29 -4.43
N LEU A 84 -16.45 -13.67 -4.92
CA LEU A 84 -17.03 -14.99 -4.72
C LEU A 84 -16.75 -15.86 -5.95
N HIS A 85 -15.99 -16.93 -5.77
CA HIS A 85 -15.48 -17.75 -6.84
C HIS A 85 -16.07 -19.15 -6.81
N PRO A 86 -16.58 -19.70 -7.92
CA PRO A 86 -17.09 -21.06 -7.98
C PRO A 86 -15.94 -22.07 -8.03
N LYS A 87 -16.11 -23.24 -7.44
CA LYS A 87 -15.13 -24.34 -7.37
C LYS A 87 -14.57 -24.77 -8.73
N ASN A 88 -15.43 -24.81 -9.76
CA ASN A 88 -15.06 -25.34 -11.06
C ASN A 88 -13.88 -24.60 -11.70
N VAL A 89 -13.77 -23.28 -11.52
CA VAL A 89 -12.67 -22.49 -12.07
C VAL A 89 -11.33 -22.87 -11.42
N TRP A 90 -11.33 -23.11 -10.10
CA TRP A 90 -10.17 -23.53 -9.34
C TRP A 90 -9.73 -24.98 -9.61
N ASN A 91 -10.68 -25.83 -10.00
CA ASN A 91 -10.39 -27.22 -10.38
C ASN A 91 -9.55 -27.31 -11.65
N GLU A 92 -9.68 -26.34 -12.58
CA GLU A 92 -8.92 -26.34 -13.83
C GLU A 92 -7.41 -26.28 -13.61
N THR A 93 -6.97 -25.60 -12.54
CA THR A 93 -5.54 -25.53 -12.14
C THR A 93 -5.17 -26.52 -11.04
N GLY A 94 -6.16 -27.22 -10.46
CA GLY A 94 -6.01 -28.08 -9.29
C GLY A 94 -5.78 -27.32 -7.98
N ARG A 95 -5.88 -25.98 -8.00
CA ARG A 95 -5.63 -25.15 -6.80
C ARG A 95 -6.77 -25.21 -5.78
N TRP A 96 -7.95 -25.73 -6.16
CA TRP A 96 -9.01 -25.99 -5.17
C TRP A 96 -8.52 -26.86 -4.00
N ASP A 97 -7.80 -27.93 -4.30
CA ASP A 97 -7.27 -28.84 -3.29
C ASP A 97 -5.88 -28.39 -2.79
N LYS A 98 -4.99 -27.96 -3.70
CA LYS A 98 -3.62 -27.54 -3.35
C LYS A 98 -3.58 -26.31 -2.45
N ALA A 99 -4.52 -25.39 -2.58
CA ALA A 99 -4.59 -24.15 -1.80
C ALA A 99 -5.62 -24.21 -0.65
N LYS A 100 -6.13 -25.37 -0.30
CA LYS A 100 -7.19 -25.57 0.71
C LYS A 100 -6.85 -24.94 2.07
N GLU A 101 -5.60 -24.98 2.48
CA GLU A 101 -5.17 -24.44 3.77
C GLU A 101 -5.24 -22.90 3.84
N VAL A 102 -5.06 -22.22 2.68
CA VAL A 102 -5.03 -20.75 2.61
C VAL A 102 -6.35 -20.16 2.06
N MET A 103 -7.22 -20.98 1.48
CA MET A 103 -8.46 -20.56 0.85
C MET A 103 -9.65 -20.74 1.80
N TYR A 104 -10.51 -19.73 1.95
CA TYR A 104 -11.81 -19.91 2.59
C TYR A 104 -12.77 -20.56 1.62
N GLN A 105 -13.08 -21.84 1.83
CA GLN A 105 -13.99 -22.65 1.03
C GLN A 105 -15.27 -22.95 1.85
N PHE A 106 -16.42 -22.87 1.20
CA PHE A 106 -17.72 -23.12 1.84
C PHE A 106 -18.76 -23.58 0.80
N LYS A 107 -19.91 -24.01 1.30
CA LYS A 107 -21.09 -24.38 0.52
C LYS A 107 -22.23 -23.41 0.77
N ASP A 108 -23.04 -23.17 -0.26
CA ASP A 108 -24.30 -22.46 -0.10
C ASP A 108 -25.44 -23.41 0.38
N SER A 109 -26.65 -22.86 0.53
CA SER A 109 -27.83 -23.63 0.91
C SER A 109 -28.25 -24.70 -0.09
N HIS A 110 -27.68 -24.70 -1.30
CA HIS A 110 -27.92 -25.67 -2.37
C HIS A 110 -26.74 -26.64 -2.54
N GLU A 111 -25.85 -26.74 -1.56
CA GLU A 111 -24.64 -27.58 -1.57
C GLU A 111 -23.63 -27.22 -2.67
N LYS A 112 -23.77 -26.07 -3.32
CA LYS A 112 -22.78 -25.57 -4.30
C LYS A 112 -21.55 -25.06 -3.57
N GLU A 113 -20.37 -25.42 -4.06
CA GLU A 113 -19.10 -25.08 -3.46
C GLU A 113 -18.50 -23.79 -4.04
N PHE A 114 -18.07 -22.91 -3.14
CA PHE A 114 -17.49 -21.61 -3.45
C PHE A 114 -16.24 -21.36 -2.60
N ALA A 115 -15.45 -20.39 -3.03
CA ALA A 115 -14.37 -19.83 -2.24
C ALA A 115 -14.43 -18.31 -2.24
N LEU A 116 -13.94 -17.69 -1.16
CA LEU A 116 -13.61 -16.28 -1.16
C LEU A 116 -12.27 -16.05 -1.88
N SER A 117 -12.13 -14.90 -2.54
CA SER A 117 -10.95 -14.56 -3.32
C SER A 117 -9.68 -14.52 -2.47
N PHE A 118 -8.76 -15.47 -2.63
CA PHE A 118 -7.42 -15.33 -2.07
C PHE A 118 -6.43 -14.76 -3.08
N THR A 119 -6.74 -14.89 -4.37
CA THR A 119 -6.10 -14.31 -5.57
C THR A 119 -7.06 -14.41 -6.75
N HIS A 120 -6.71 -13.92 -7.96
CA HIS A 120 -7.61 -13.88 -9.10
C HIS A 120 -7.00 -14.40 -10.42
N GLU A 121 -5.92 -15.16 -10.41
CA GLU A 121 -5.30 -15.69 -11.64
C GLU A 121 -6.32 -16.46 -12.49
N GLU A 122 -7.01 -17.43 -11.89
CA GLU A 122 -8.00 -18.26 -12.58
C GLU A 122 -9.21 -17.44 -13.04
N ILE A 123 -9.64 -16.48 -12.23
CA ILE A 123 -10.80 -15.64 -12.56
C ILE A 123 -10.48 -14.72 -13.73
N PHE A 124 -9.27 -14.16 -13.75
CA PHE A 124 -8.77 -13.38 -14.88
C PHE A 124 -8.67 -14.23 -16.15
N LEU A 125 -8.08 -15.43 -16.08
CA LEU A 125 -7.94 -16.31 -17.22
C LEU A 125 -9.31 -16.81 -17.73
N ASP A 126 -10.26 -17.10 -16.83
CA ASP A 126 -11.65 -17.42 -17.22
C ASP A 126 -12.35 -16.25 -17.92
N LEU A 127 -12.08 -15.02 -17.48
CA LEU A 127 -12.60 -13.82 -18.14
C LEU A 127 -12.01 -13.68 -19.54
N VAL A 128 -10.68 -13.67 -19.67
CA VAL A 128 -10.01 -13.31 -20.93
C VAL A 128 -10.19 -14.37 -22.01
N ARG A 129 -10.29 -15.67 -21.68
CA ARG A 129 -10.53 -16.74 -22.67
C ARG A 129 -11.85 -16.61 -23.41
N LYS A 130 -12.79 -15.80 -22.90
CA LYS A 130 -14.09 -15.51 -23.54
C LYS A 130 -14.02 -14.34 -24.52
N HIS A 131 -12.94 -13.56 -24.46
CA HIS A 131 -12.82 -12.30 -25.21
C HIS A 131 -11.62 -12.29 -26.16
N ILE A 132 -10.60 -13.12 -25.95
CA ILE A 132 -9.42 -13.20 -26.80
C ILE A 132 -9.57 -14.31 -27.82
N ASN A 133 -9.36 -13.95 -29.09
CA ASN A 133 -9.49 -14.90 -30.21
C ASN A 133 -8.21 -14.94 -31.05
N THR A 134 -7.55 -13.80 -31.27
CA THR A 134 -6.45 -13.67 -32.22
C THR A 134 -5.27 -12.90 -31.58
N TYR A 135 -4.11 -12.98 -32.23
CA TYR A 135 -2.92 -12.20 -31.85
C TYR A 135 -3.17 -10.68 -31.83
N LYS A 136 -4.19 -10.17 -32.53
CA LYS A 136 -4.56 -8.74 -32.55
C LYS A 136 -5.19 -8.27 -31.24
N ASP A 137 -5.67 -9.19 -30.43
CA ASP A 137 -6.25 -8.92 -29.11
C ASP A 137 -5.17 -8.81 -28.02
N LEU A 138 -3.90 -9.04 -28.36
CA LEU A 138 -2.73 -9.08 -27.49
C LEU A 138 -1.72 -7.97 -27.84
N PRO A 139 -0.96 -7.44 -26.86
CA PRO A 139 -1.01 -7.78 -25.44
C PRO A 139 -2.21 -7.16 -24.73
N LEU A 140 -2.63 -7.76 -23.62
CA LEU A 140 -3.68 -7.23 -22.75
C LEU A 140 -3.21 -7.24 -21.31
N ALA A 141 -3.40 -6.11 -20.60
CA ALA A 141 -3.13 -5.99 -19.18
C ALA A 141 -4.34 -5.35 -18.47
N LEU A 142 -4.82 -6.03 -17.42
CA LEU A 142 -5.93 -5.56 -16.60
C LEU A 142 -5.54 -5.60 -15.13
N TYR A 143 -6.01 -4.62 -14.34
CA TYR A 143 -5.77 -4.59 -12.91
C TYR A 143 -7.02 -4.19 -12.13
N HIS A 144 -7.04 -4.52 -10.84
CA HIS A 144 -8.07 -4.06 -9.93
C HIS A 144 -7.54 -3.85 -8.51
N PHE A 145 -8.27 -3.08 -7.73
CA PHE A 145 -8.14 -3.03 -6.28
C PHE A 145 -9.28 -3.85 -5.68
N SER A 146 -8.94 -4.84 -4.87
CA SER A 146 -9.96 -5.69 -4.27
C SER A 146 -9.51 -6.27 -2.94
N THR A 147 -10.50 -6.66 -2.14
CA THR A 147 -10.26 -7.40 -0.90
C THR A 147 -9.81 -8.83 -1.22
N LYS A 148 -8.77 -9.28 -0.52
CA LYS A 148 -8.34 -10.67 -0.51
C LYS A 148 -8.64 -11.31 0.84
N PHE A 149 -8.97 -12.60 0.79
CA PHE A 149 -9.26 -13.42 1.95
C PHE A 149 -8.27 -14.58 2.00
N ARG A 150 -7.44 -14.61 3.04
CA ARG A 150 -6.48 -15.70 3.24
C ARG A 150 -6.66 -16.29 4.64
N ASN A 151 -6.84 -17.61 4.73
CA ASN A 151 -6.90 -18.31 5.99
C ASN A 151 -5.52 -18.35 6.64
N GLU A 152 -5.03 -17.18 7.04
CA GLU A 152 -3.72 -16.98 7.64
C GLU A 152 -3.71 -17.56 9.08
N PRO A 153 -2.97 -18.65 9.32
CA PRO A 153 -2.98 -19.30 10.64
C PRO A 153 -2.29 -18.43 11.71
N ARG A 154 -1.39 -17.53 11.29
CA ARG A 154 -0.62 -16.66 12.18
C ARG A 154 -0.85 -15.19 11.86
N ALA A 155 -2.12 -14.77 11.80
CA ALA A 155 -2.46 -13.36 11.67
C ALA A 155 -1.88 -12.57 12.86
N ARG A 156 -0.81 -11.81 12.59
CA ARG A 156 -0.02 -11.05 13.58
C ARG A 156 0.59 -9.82 12.92
N SER A 157 1.36 -9.06 13.69
CA SER A 157 2.07 -7.88 13.18
C SER A 157 1.13 -6.80 12.63
N GLY A 158 -0.04 -6.60 13.29
CA GLY A 158 -1.00 -5.57 12.89
C GLY A 158 -1.60 -5.84 11.51
N ILE A 159 -1.52 -4.83 10.63
CA ILE A 159 -2.06 -4.93 9.26
C ILE A 159 -1.06 -5.49 8.24
N LEU A 160 0.13 -5.90 8.65
CA LEU A 160 1.13 -6.49 7.74
C LEU A 160 0.72 -7.88 7.25
N ARG A 161 0.05 -8.66 8.10
CA ARG A 161 -0.38 -10.02 7.77
C ARG A 161 -1.82 -10.26 8.25
N GLY A 162 -2.76 -9.96 7.36
CA GLY A 162 -4.19 -10.06 7.59
C GLY A 162 -4.84 -11.28 6.95
N ARG A 163 -6.03 -11.62 7.45
CA ARG A 163 -6.96 -12.60 6.85
C ARG A 163 -7.87 -11.97 5.81
N GLU A 164 -8.10 -10.67 5.97
CA GLU A 164 -8.86 -9.82 5.07
C GLU A 164 -8.06 -8.54 4.86
N PHE A 165 -7.70 -8.22 3.61
CA PHE A 165 -6.86 -7.07 3.29
C PHE A 165 -7.06 -6.59 1.85
N MET A 166 -6.73 -5.33 1.59
CA MET A 166 -6.79 -4.76 0.25
C MET A 166 -5.50 -5.01 -0.52
N MET A 167 -5.65 -5.41 -1.79
CA MET A 167 -4.55 -5.62 -2.72
C MET A 167 -4.88 -5.02 -4.08
N LYS A 168 -3.88 -4.46 -4.75
CA LYS A 168 -3.90 -4.23 -6.19
C LYS A 168 -3.30 -5.45 -6.86
N ASP A 169 -4.07 -6.09 -7.71
CA ASP A 169 -3.61 -7.15 -8.61
C ASP A 169 -3.63 -6.65 -10.04
N LEU A 170 -2.54 -6.82 -10.76
CA LEU A 170 -2.47 -6.67 -12.20
C LEU A 170 -2.15 -8.03 -12.82
N TYR A 171 -2.73 -8.30 -13.95
CA TYR A 171 -2.54 -9.49 -14.75
C TYR A 171 -2.29 -9.11 -16.19
N SER A 172 -1.33 -9.75 -16.85
CA SER A 172 -1.01 -9.48 -18.24
C SER A 172 -0.89 -10.75 -19.05
N ILE A 173 -1.32 -10.71 -20.33
CA ILE A 173 -1.19 -11.79 -21.27
C ILE A 173 -0.58 -11.30 -22.57
N HIS A 174 0.28 -12.14 -23.16
CA HIS A 174 1.12 -11.79 -24.29
C HIS A 174 1.20 -12.93 -25.30
N ALA A 175 1.44 -12.58 -26.57
CA ALA A 175 1.60 -13.57 -27.64
C ALA A 175 2.97 -14.27 -27.60
N THR A 176 4.02 -13.57 -27.16
CA THR A 176 5.41 -14.08 -27.14
C THR A 176 6.07 -13.87 -25.78
N GLU A 177 7.05 -14.70 -25.49
CA GLU A 177 7.88 -14.57 -24.29
C GLU A 177 8.65 -13.26 -24.27
N GLU A 178 9.13 -12.80 -25.42
CA GLU A 178 9.87 -11.55 -25.55
C GLU A 178 8.99 -10.35 -25.15
N ASP A 179 7.76 -10.27 -25.67
CA ASP A 179 6.81 -9.21 -25.32
C ASP A 179 6.42 -9.27 -23.84
N PHE A 180 6.19 -10.48 -23.32
CA PHE A 180 5.95 -10.71 -21.90
C PHE A 180 7.10 -10.20 -21.02
N ASN A 181 8.34 -10.57 -21.33
CA ASN A 181 9.51 -10.16 -20.56
C ASN A 181 9.72 -8.65 -20.60
N LYS A 182 9.48 -8.01 -21.73
CA LYS A 182 9.51 -6.54 -21.88
C LYS A 182 8.48 -5.88 -20.95
N TYR A 183 7.25 -6.37 -20.94
CA TYR A 183 6.19 -5.84 -20.09
C TYR A 183 6.46 -6.11 -18.61
N TYR A 184 6.99 -7.28 -18.26
CA TYR A 184 7.41 -7.61 -16.90
C TYR A 184 8.41 -6.59 -16.33
N GLU A 185 9.43 -6.23 -17.14
CA GLU A 185 10.41 -5.21 -16.75
C GLU A 185 9.79 -3.81 -16.66
N GLU A 186 8.81 -3.49 -17.50
CA GLU A 186 8.07 -2.23 -17.45
C GLU A 186 7.26 -2.12 -16.15
N VAL A 187 6.51 -3.15 -15.76
CA VAL A 187 5.76 -3.18 -14.50
C VAL A 187 6.70 -3.12 -13.30
N LYS A 188 7.84 -3.83 -13.35
CA LYS A 188 8.87 -3.75 -12.31
C LYS A 188 9.34 -2.32 -12.07
N LYS A 189 9.61 -1.57 -13.15
CA LYS A 189 9.98 -0.14 -13.08
C LYS A 189 8.83 0.72 -12.57
N ALA A 190 7.58 0.46 -12.97
CA ALA A 190 6.41 1.17 -12.48
C ALA A 190 6.22 0.98 -10.96
N TYR A 191 6.47 -0.21 -10.44
CA TYR A 191 6.44 -0.47 -9.01
C TYR A 191 7.52 0.33 -8.26
N VAL A 192 8.74 0.35 -8.78
CA VAL A 192 9.83 1.18 -8.21
C VAL A 192 9.41 2.64 -8.16
N ARG A 193 8.81 3.18 -9.24
CA ARG A 193 8.31 4.57 -9.27
C ARG A 193 7.19 4.78 -8.24
N ALA A 194 6.21 3.87 -8.16
CA ALA A 194 5.12 3.97 -7.20
C ALA A 194 5.64 4.05 -5.76
N PHE A 195 6.52 3.15 -5.37
CA PHE A 195 7.10 3.15 -4.02
C PHE A 195 7.99 4.37 -3.77
N THR A 196 8.76 4.82 -4.76
CA THR A 196 9.59 6.04 -4.66
C THR A 196 8.73 7.27 -4.46
N ARG A 197 7.62 7.41 -5.19
CA ARG A 197 6.64 8.50 -5.02
C ARG A 197 6.03 8.51 -3.62
N MET A 198 5.78 7.34 -3.03
CA MET A 198 5.33 7.21 -1.64
C MET A 198 6.45 7.56 -0.63
N GLY A 199 7.70 7.69 -1.08
CA GLY A 199 8.87 8.00 -0.23
C GLY A 199 9.62 6.78 0.29
N PHE A 200 9.30 5.58 -0.15
CA PHE A 200 10.03 4.37 0.24
C PHE A 200 11.41 4.27 -0.43
N LYS A 201 12.35 3.72 0.32
CA LYS A 201 13.58 3.15 -0.21
C LYS A 201 13.41 1.64 -0.24
N ILE A 202 13.17 1.08 -1.42
CA ILE A 202 12.96 -0.36 -1.60
C ILE A 202 14.18 -1.06 -2.17
N LYS A 203 14.26 -2.38 -1.92
CA LYS A 203 15.11 -3.31 -2.65
C LYS A 203 14.23 -4.21 -3.52
N VAL A 204 14.51 -4.27 -4.82
CA VAL A 204 13.92 -5.28 -5.71
C VAL A 204 14.72 -6.56 -5.50
N THR A 205 14.07 -7.57 -4.93
CA THR A 205 14.72 -8.76 -4.38
C THR A 205 14.24 -9.99 -5.13
N GLU A 206 15.15 -10.76 -5.65
CA GLU A 206 14.85 -12.07 -6.23
C GLU A 206 14.45 -13.04 -5.13
N ALA A 207 13.37 -13.81 -5.33
CA ALA A 207 12.84 -14.75 -4.37
C ALA A 207 12.29 -16.01 -5.06
N ALA A 208 12.02 -17.07 -4.29
CA ALA A 208 11.34 -18.25 -4.81
C ALA A 208 9.86 -17.93 -5.11
N GLY A 209 9.29 -18.59 -6.12
CA GLY A 209 7.87 -18.42 -6.48
C GLY A 209 6.88 -19.08 -5.50
N GLY A 210 7.37 -19.86 -4.55
CA GLY A 210 6.56 -20.52 -3.52
C GLY A 210 5.48 -21.42 -4.07
N VAL A 211 4.26 -21.26 -3.60
CA VAL A 211 3.08 -22.05 -4.04
C VAL A 211 2.51 -21.60 -5.40
N PHE A 212 3.05 -20.54 -5.98
CA PHE A 212 2.51 -19.93 -7.21
C PHE A 212 3.24 -20.40 -8.47
N THR A 213 4.57 -20.55 -8.41
CA THR A 213 5.40 -20.94 -9.55
C THR A 213 6.75 -21.53 -9.10
N ASP A 214 7.34 -22.41 -9.92
CA ASP A 214 8.69 -22.90 -9.72
C ASP A 214 9.78 -21.91 -10.18
N ASN A 215 9.38 -20.85 -10.88
CA ASN A 215 10.29 -19.80 -11.33
C ASN A 215 10.59 -18.81 -10.20
N ASN A 216 11.76 -18.16 -10.26
CA ASN A 216 12.06 -17.04 -9.39
C ASN A 216 11.14 -15.84 -9.69
N THR A 217 10.81 -15.11 -8.64
CA THR A 217 9.96 -13.91 -8.65
C THR A 217 10.76 -12.69 -8.22
N HIS A 218 10.18 -11.51 -8.31
CA HIS A 218 10.77 -10.30 -7.75
C HIS A 218 9.84 -9.69 -6.71
N GLU A 219 10.35 -9.64 -5.48
CA GLU A 219 9.72 -8.98 -4.34
C GLU A 219 10.21 -7.55 -4.21
N PHE A 220 9.35 -6.67 -3.72
CA PHE A 220 9.67 -5.29 -3.39
C PHE A 220 9.75 -5.18 -1.88
N GLN A 221 10.97 -5.03 -1.36
CA GLN A 221 11.28 -5.14 0.06
C GLN A 221 11.62 -3.80 0.69
N VAL A 222 10.94 -3.45 1.78
CA VAL A 222 11.21 -2.27 2.61
C VAL A 222 12.10 -2.68 3.76
N LEU A 223 13.28 -2.06 3.86
CA LEU A 223 14.23 -2.33 4.96
C LEU A 223 13.71 -1.74 6.27
N THR A 224 13.54 -2.58 7.28
CA THR A 224 13.16 -2.16 8.64
C THR A 224 13.49 -3.26 9.64
N PRO A 225 13.97 -2.90 10.86
CA PRO A 225 14.25 -3.89 11.92
C PRO A 225 13.02 -4.71 12.33
N GLY A 226 11.81 -4.15 12.18
CA GLY A 226 10.54 -4.83 12.46
C GLY A 226 10.08 -5.80 11.37
N GLY A 227 10.88 -6.01 10.30
CA GLY A 227 10.55 -6.88 9.19
C GLY A 227 10.52 -8.36 9.54
N GLU A 228 9.60 -9.11 8.92
CA GLU A 228 9.50 -10.56 9.08
C GLU A 228 10.47 -11.32 8.15
N ASP A 229 10.78 -10.74 6.98
CA ASP A 229 11.68 -11.30 6.00
C ASP A 229 13.15 -10.99 6.31
N THR A 230 14.03 -11.73 5.67
CA THR A 230 15.47 -11.48 5.67
C THR A 230 15.98 -11.52 4.24
N ILE A 231 16.64 -10.46 3.83
CA ILE A 231 17.25 -10.37 2.50
C ILE A 231 18.75 -10.12 2.58
N PHE A 232 19.45 -10.53 1.54
CA PHE A 232 20.87 -10.29 1.32
C PHE A 232 21.03 -9.39 0.09
N TYR A 233 21.60 -8.22 0.26
CA TYR A 233 21.75 -7.26 -0.83
C TYR A 233 23.15 -6.66 -0.88
N CYS A 234 23.54 -6.18 -2.06
CA CYS A 234 24.81 -5.49 -2.23
C CYS A 234 24.71 -4.02 -1.79
N ASP A 235 25.76 -3.53 -1.11
CA ASP A 235 25.87 -2.11 -0.70
C ASP A 235 26.21 -1.15 -1.87
N LYS A 236 26.59 -1.69 -3.06
CA LYS A 236 27.05 -0.91 -4.22
C LYS A 236 26.21 -1.06 -5.49
N CYS A 237 25.44 -2.13 -5.65
CA CYS A 237 24.61 -2.37 -6.83
C CYS A 237 23.22 -2.90 -6.44
N ASP A 238 22.39 -3.19 -7.46
CA ASP A 238 21.00 -3.61 -7.27
C ASP A 238 20.84 -5.11 -6.94
N PHE A 239 21.93 -5.87 -6.78
CA PHE A 239 21.85 -7.27 -6.39
C PHE A 239 21.13 -7.39 -5.05
N SER A 240 20.07 -8.20 -5.01
CA SER A 240 19.33 -8.54 -3.80
C SER A 240 18.63 -9.88 -3.96
N GLN A 241 18.76 -10.75 -2.98
CA GLN A 241 18.11 -12.07 -2.92
C GLN A 241 17.48 -12.30 -1.56
N ASN A 242 16.30 -12.95 -1.55
CA ASN A 242 15.67 -13.43 -0.33
C ASN A 242 16.51 -14.58 0.28
N LYS A 243 16.51 -14.67 1.60
CA LYS A 243 17.25 -15.70 2.37
C LYS A 243 16.96 -17.13 1.87
N GLU A 244 15.77 -17.40 1.38
CA GLU A 244 15.35 -18.74 0.92
C GLU A 244 16.11 -19.23 -0.31
N ILE A 245 16.63 -18.31 -1.16
CA ILE A 245 17.39 -18.64 -2.37
C ILE A 245 18.85 -18.22 -2.30
N PHE A 246 19.23 -17.35 -1.36
CA PHE A 246 20.61 -16.90 -1.22
C PHE A 246 21.50 -17.99 -0.65
N LYS A 247 22.60 -18.29 -1.34
CA LYS A 247 23.56 -19.35 -0.98
C LYS A 247 24.92 -18.83 -0.51
N GLY A 248 25.11 -17.50 -0.48
CA GLY A 248 26.35 -16.86 -0.02
C GLY A 248 26.37 -16.59 1.47
N ILE A 249 27.34 -15.83 1.93
CA ILE A 249 27.54 -15.41 3.32
C ILE A 249 27.54 -13.87 3.39
N GLU A 250 27.09 -13.32 4.51
CA GLU A 250 27.19 -11.89 4.79
C GLU A 250 28.67 -11.43 4.77
N SER A 251 28.89 -10.19 4.34
CA SER A 251 30.21 -9.56 4.18
C SER A 251 31.11 -10.13 3.06
N GLU A 252 30.65 -11.13 2.32
CA GLU A 252 31.35 -11.58 1.10
C GLU A 252 31.27 -10.54 -0.03
N GLU A 253 32.14 -10.69 -1.00
CA GLU A 253 32.13 -9.88 -2.22
C GLU A 253 30.84 -10.15 -3.02
N CYS A 254 30.24 -9.09 -3.53
CA CYS A 254 29.01 -9.21 -4.32
C CYS A 254 29.22 -10.10 -5.56
N PRO A 255 28.41 -11.15 -5.75
CA PRO A 255 28.55 -12.05 -6.90
C PRO A 255 28.28 -11.35 -8.25
N SER A 256 27.51 -10.26 -8.24
CA SER A 256 27.13 -9.50 -9.44
C SER A 256 28.20 -8.47 -9.82
N CYS A 257 28.45 -7.46 -8.98
CA CYS A 257 29.31 -6.33 -9.35
C CYS A 257 30.79 -6.49 -8.95
N LYS A 258 31.13 -7.45 -8.11
CA LYS A 258 32.52 -7.69 -7.62
C LYS A 258 33.17 -6.47 -6.93
N LYS A 259 32.38 -5.47 -6.54
CA LYS A 259 32.87 -4.21 -5.93
C LYS A 259 32.27 -3.89 -4.59
N GLY A 260 31.07 -4.39 -4.32
CA GLY A 260 30.35 -4.20 -3.08
C GLY A 260 30.42 -5.44 -2.21
N LYS A 261 29.92 -5.31 -0.99
CA LYS A 261 29.76 -6.40 -0.03
C LYS A 261 28.31 -6.76 0.15
N ILE A 262 28.05 -8.00 0.51
CA ILE A 262 26.70 -8.48 0.84
C ILE A 262 26.37 -8.06 2.28
N VAL A 263 25.19 -7.46 2.43
CA VAL A 263 24.62 -7.03 3.71
C VAL A 263 23.35 -7.83 3.98
N GLU A 264 23.23 -8.41 5.17
CA GLU A 264 21.99 -9.00 5.67
C GLU A 264 21.10 -7.91 6.27
N ALA A 265 19.80 -7.92 5.97
CA ALA A 265 18.86 -7.01 6.59
C ALA A 265 17.48 -7.65 6.77
N LYS A 266 16.76 -7.17 7.80
CA LYS A 266 15.32 -7.41 7.97
C LYS A 266 14.52 -6.52 7.06
N SER A 267 13.42 -7.06 6.51
CA SER A 267 12.59 -6.35 5.55
C SER A 267 11.12 -6.79 5.59
N ILE A 268 10.27 -5.99 4.93
CA ILE A 268 8.85 -6.29 4.71
C ILE A 268 8.59 -6.29 3.21
N GLU A 269 8.06 -7.40 2.70
CA GLU A 269 7.56 -7.52 1.33
C GLU A 269 6.27 -6.67 1.18
N VAL A 270 6.29 -5.68 0.29
CA VAL A 270 5.12 -4.81 0.00
C VAL A 270 4.51 -5.06 -1.37
N GLY A 271 5.19 -5.79 -2.24
CA GLY A 271 4.71 -6.21 -3.55
C GLY A 271 5.53 -7.36 -4.09
N ASN A 272 4.93 -8.12 -5.02
CA ASN A 272 5.59 -9.22 -5.70
C ASN A 272 5.08 -9.34 -7.14
N ILE A 273 5.94 -9.79 -8.06
CA ILE A 273 5.64 -10.01 -9.46
C ILE A 273 6.08 -11.40 -9.90
N PHE A 274 5.18 -12.11 -10.61
CA PHE A 274 5.28 -13.52 -10.91
C PHE A 274 5.31 -13.78 -12.43
N PRO A 275 6.40 -14.36 -12.99
CA PRO A 275 6.45 -14.78 -14.39
C PRO A 275 5.91 -16.22 -14.50
N PHE A 276 4.65 -16.39 -14.84
CA PHE A 276 4.03 -17.72 -14.95
C PHE A 276 4.28 -18.43 -16.29
N GLY A 277 4.75 -17.72 -17.31
CA GLY A 277 4.92 -18.31 -18.64
C GLY A 277 3.59 -18.78 -19.24
N THR A 278 3.55 -19.97 -19.80
CA THR A 278 2.32 -20.56 -20.40
C THR A 278 1.61 -21.55 -19.47
N TYR A 279 2.15 -21.84 -18.29
CA TYR A 279 1.65 -22.92 -17.42
C TYR A 279 0.14 -22.80 -17.11
N TYR A 280 -0.32 -21.68 -16.59
CA TYR A 280 -1.73 -21.50 -16.26
C TYR A 280 -2.62 -21.38 -17.49
N SER A 281 -2.15 -20.76 -18.56
CA SER A 281 -2.91 -20.63 -19.81
C SER A 281 -3.12 -21.97 -20.52
N GLU A 282 -2.17 -22.89 -20.42
CA GLU A 282 -2.32 -24.26 -20.92
C GLU A 282 -3.36 -25.04 -20.09
N LEU A 283 -3.28 -25.01 -18.77
CA LEU A 283 -4.23 -25.68 -17.87
C LEU A 283 -5.67 -25.18 -18.09
N MET A 284 -5.86 -23.88 -18.23
CA MET A 284 -7.17 -23.26 -18.39
C MET A 284 -7.59 -23.09 -19.86
N ARG A 285 -6.78 -23.60 -20.81
CA ARG A 285 -7.04 -23.54 -22.25
C ARG A 285 -7.28 -22.13 -22.79
N VAL A 286 -6.45 -21.19 -22.35
CA VAL A 286 -6.45 -19.80 -22.82
C VAL A 286 -5.53 -19.70 -24.03
N TYR A 287 -6.11 -19.76 -25.24
CA TYR A 287 -5.38 -19.78 -26.50
C TYR A 287 -5.80 -18.60 -27.37
N TYR A 288 -4.88 -18.14 -28.20
CA TYR A 288 -5.13 -17.23 -29.29
C TYR A 288 -4.74 -17.87 -30.63
N THR A 289 -5.26 -17.36 -31.73
CA THR A 289 -4.88 -17.77 -33.09
C THR A 289 -3.82 -16.80 -33.61
N ASP A 290 -2.64 -17.33 -33.99
CA ASP A 290 -1.54 -16.52 -34.53
C ASP A 290 -1.80 -16.13 -36.01
N GLU A 291 -0.87 -15.36 -36.60
CA GLU A 291 -0.96 -14.90 -38.00
C GLU A 291 -1.00 -16.05 -39.03
N LYS A 292 -0.53 -17.23 -38.64
CA LYS A 292 -0.52 -18.43 -39.48
C LYS A 292 -1.74 -19.34 -39.29
N GLY A 293 -2.71 -18.92 -38.45
CA GLY A 293 -3.89 -19.69 -38.11
C GLY A 293 -3.66 -20.77 -37.05
N LEU A 294 -2.51 -20.81 -36.39
CA LEU A 294 -2.20 -21.80 -35.37
C LEU A 294 -2.65 -21.32 -33.98
N LYS A 295 -3.26 -22.22 -33.19
CA LYS A 295 -3.62 -21.96 -31.80
C LYS A 295 -2.38 -22.07 -30.90
N LYS A 296 -2.13 -21.05 -30.07
CA LYS A 296 -1.03 -20.98 -29.13
C LYS A 296 -1.52 -20.52 -27.76
N PRO A 297 -0.94 -21.04 -26.67
CA PRO A 297 -1.20 -20.50 -25.32
C PRO A 297 -0.64 -19.09 -25.19
N VAL A 298 -1.25 -18.27 -24.35
CA VAL A 298 -0.71 -16.94 -24.02
C VAL A 298 0.35 -17.04 -22.93
N TYR A 299 1.36 -16.16 -22.96
CA TYR A 299 2.26 -15.94 -21.85
C TYR A 299 1.56 -15.08 -20.79
N PHE A 300 1.66 -15.47 -19.53
CA PHE A 300 0.88 -14.90 -18.44
C PHE A 300 1.76 -14.44 -17.28
N GLY A 301 1.45 -13.27 -16.71
CA GLY A 301 2.08 -12.73 -15.50
C GLY A 301 1.08 -12.15 -14.52
N SER A 302 1.44 -12.19 -13.24
CA SER A 302 0.67 -11.65 -12.12
C SER A 302 1.54 -10.71 -11.30
N TYR A 303 0.97 -9.57 -10.87
CA TYR A 303 1.71 -8.48 -10.24
C TYR A 303 0.89 -7.89 -9.09
N GLY A 304 1.28 -8.17 -7.83
CA GLY A 304 0.53 -7.82 -6.64
C GLY A 304 1.20 -6.73 -5.78
N ILE A 305 0.39 -5.79 -5.26
CA ILE A 305 0.78 -4.85 -4.18
C ILE A 305 -0.30 -4.90 -3.09
N GLY A 306 0.09 -5.25 -1.87
CA GLY A 306 -0.81 -5.22 -0.72
C GLY A 306 -0.97 -3.81 -0.17
N SER A 307 -1.99 -3.05 -0.56
CA SER A 307 -2.17 -1.64 -0.18
C SER A 307 -2.20 -1.44 1.35
N THR A 308 -2.92 -2.30 2.07
CA THR A 308 -2.94 -2.26 3.54
C THR A 308 -1.58 -2.58 4.15
N ARG A 309 -0.84 -3.54 3.57
CA ARG A 309 0.52 -3.87 3.99
C ARG A 309 1.49 -2.72 3.73
N VAL A 310 1.35 -1.98 2.63
CA VAL A 310 2.13 -0.77 2.33
C VAL A 310 1.98 0.26 3.45
N MET A 311 0.74 0.54 3.91
CA MET A 311 0.51 1.45 5.04
C MET A 311 1.19 0.94 6.33
N GLY A 312 1.07 -0.34 6.64
CA GLY A 312 1.73 -0.96 7.79
C GLY A 312 3.25 -0.88 7.73
N ALA A 313 3.84 -1.20 6.57
CA ALA A 313 5.28 -1.14 6.33
C ALA A 313 5.82 0.29 6.43
N TRP A 314 5.04 1.30 5.96
CA TRP A 314 5.40 2.70 6.15
C TRP A 314 5.59 3.04 7.63
N VAL A 315 4.62 2.66 8.47
CA VAL A 315 4.65 2.95 9.91
C VAL A 315 5.78 2.19 10.63
N GLU A 316 6.05 0.94 10.24
CA GLU A 316 7.20 0.18 10.79
C GLU A 316 8.55 0.83 10.46
N ALA A 317 8.68 1.48 9.32
CA ALA A 317 9.92 2.10 8.87
C ALA A 317 10.02 3.60 9.23
N ASN A 318 8.90 4.28 9.51
CA ASN A 318 8.84 5.73 9.67
C ASN A 318 8.02 6.16 10.89
N HIS A 319 8.63 6.07 12.06
CA HIS A 319 8.07 6.49 13.35
C HIS A 319 9.17 6.96 14.29
N ASP A 320 8.77 7.59 15.39
CA ASP A 320 9.59 7.85 16.56
C ASP A 320 8.81 7.51 17.85
N ASP A 321 9.37 7.84 18.99
CA ASP A 321 8.74 7.59 20.31
C ASP A 321 7.41 8.36 20.51
N LYS A 322 7.19 9.43 19.75
CA LYS A 322 5.99 10.28 19.83
C LYS A 322 4.85 9.75 18.94
N GLY A 323 5.17 9.12 17.79
CA GLY A 323 4.15 8.63 16.88
C GLY A 323 4.62 8.39 15.45
N ILE A 324 3.68 8.41 14.51
CA ILE A 324 3.92 8.16 13.09
C ILE A 324 4.61 9.38 12.45
N ILE A 325 5.37 9.13 11.38
CA ILE A 325 5.98 10.18 10.55
C ILE A 325 5.54 9.94 9.10
N TRP A 326 4.42 10.56 8.68
CA TRP A 326 3.94 10.39 7.31
C TRP A 326 4.78 11.19 6.31
N ASN A 327 4.89 10.63 5.09
CA ASN A 327 5.35 11.38 3.91
C ASN A 327 4.18 12.20 3.33
N LYS A 328 4.45 13.41 2.79
CA LYS A 328 3.42 14.29 2.20
C LYS A 328 2.54 13.55 1.17
N ALA A 329 3.10 12.65 0.37
CA ALA A 329 2.39 11.97 -0.69
C ALA A 329 1.27 11.01 -0.20
N ILE A 330 1.41 10.43 1.01
CA ILE A 330 0.46 9.45 1.55
C ILE A 330 -0.15 9.85 2.90
N ALA A 331 0.24 11.00 3.45
CA ALA A 331 -0.32 11.52 4.70
C ALA A 331 -1.84 11.71 4.61
N PRO A 332 -2.60 11.48 5.71
CA PRO A 332 -4.05 11.67 5.68
C PRO A 332 -4.46 13.14 5.42
N PHE A 333 -3.60 14.08 5.78
CA PHE A 333 -3.72 15.53 5.51
C PHE A 333 -2.34 16.13 5.27
N ASP A 334 -2.29 17.29 4.60
CA ASP A 334 -1.05 18.03 4.37
C ASP A 334 -0.60 18.80 5.61
N ALA A 335 -1.57 19.36 6.35
CA ALA A 335 -1.33 20.14 7.54
C ALA A 335 -2.29 19.83 8.69
N HIS A 336 -1.79 19.93 9.92
CA HIS A 336 -2.56 19.85 11.17
C HIS A 336 -2.60 21.25 11.79
N LEU A 337 -3.73 21.92 11.68
CA LEU A 337 -3.96 23.24 12.28
C LEU A 337 -4.40 23.07 13.73
N VAL A 338 -3.58 23.48 14.66
CA VAL A 338 -3.83 23.37 16.11
C VAL A 338 -4.20 24.73 16.68
N GLU A 339 -5.46 24.88 17.10
CA GLU A 339 -5.94 26.03 17.82
C GLU A 339 -5.65 25.88 19.31
N VAL A 340 -4.71 26.66 19.84
CA VAL A 340 -4.47 26.74 21.29
C VAL A 340 -5.33 27.86 21.85
N ARG A 341 -6.45 27.47 22.47
CA ARG A 341 -7.45 28.42 22.97
C ARG A 341 -6.91 29.27 24.11
N SER A 342 -7.33 30.52 24.06
CA SER A 342 -7.46 31.43 25.18
C SER A 342 -8.94 31.76 25.38
N GLN A 343 -9.25 32.58 26.38
CA GLN A 343 -10.63 33.09 26.60
C GLN A 343 -11.10 34.05 25.51
N LYS A 344 -10.26 34.37 24.51
CA LYS A 344 -10.55 35.36 23.46
C LYS A 344 -11.04 34.71 22.17
N SER A 345 -12.11 35.26 21.58
CA SER A 345 -12.72 34.80 20.34
C SER A 345 -11.83 34.98 19.08
N GLU A 346 -10.82 35.84 19.14
CA GLU A 346 -9.94 36.23 18.03
C GLU A 346 -9.13 35.03 17.50
N VAL A 347 -8.60 34.18 18.40
CA VAL A 347 -7.83 32.97 17.99
C VAL A 347 -8.69 32.06 17.12
N ARG A 348 -9.97 31.86 17.49
CA ARG A 348 -10.92 31.04 16.72
C ARG A 348 -11.22 31.64 15.34
N LYS A 349 -11.42 32.97 15.30
CA LYS A 349 -11.66 33.68 14.02
C LYS A 349 -10.46 33.56 13.09
N MET A 350 -9.25 33.72 13.63
CA MET A 350 -8.03 33.57 12.85
C MET A 350 -7.84 32.13 12.40
N ALA A 351 -8.05 31.12 13.25
CA ALA A 351 -7.96 29.71 12.87
C ALA A 351 -8.92 29.38 11.72
N LYS A 352 -10.16 29.90 11.79
CA LYS A 352 -11.15 29.74 10.71
C LYS A 352 -10.68 30.37 9.40
N LYS A 353 -10.17 31.61 9.46
CA LYS A 353 -9.65 32.31 8.28
C LYS A 353 -8.50 31.54 7.63
N VAL A 354 -7.50 31.14 8.41
CA VAL A 354 -6.37 30.37 7.92
C VAL A 354 -6.82 29.01 7.35
N TYR A 355 -7.74 28.33 8.02
CA TYR A 355 -8.29 27.07 7.52
C TYR A 355 -8.93 27.25 6.14
N ASP A 356 -9.75 28.30 5.97
CA ASP A 356 -10.43 28.59 4.71
C ASP A 356 -9.41 28.90 3.59
N GLU A 357 -8.44 29.79 3.86
CA GLU A 357 -7.38 30.16 2.90
C GLU A 357 -6.56 28.95 2.43
N LEU A 358 -6.18 28.05 3.36
CA LEU A 358 -5.43 26.83 3.04
C LEU A 358 -6.28 25.86 2.19
N THR A 359 -7.54 25.66 2.56
CA THR A 359 -8.42 24.73 1.85
C THR A 359 -8.85 25.27 0.48
N GLU A 360 -9.06 26.57 0.32
CA GLU A 360 -9.28 27.21 -0.98
C GLU A 360 -8.08 27.06 -1.93
N ALA A 361 -6.88 27.01 -1.37
CA ALA A 361 -5.65 26.71 -2.13
C ALA A 361 -5.45 25.21 -2.43
N GLY A 362 -6.40 24.34 -2.03
CA GLY A 362 -6.35 22.90 -2.28
C GLY A 362 -5.53 22.09 -1.27
N ILE A 363 -5.13 22.71 -0.15
CA ILE A 363 -4.38 22.03 0.92
C ILE A 363 -5.37 21.31 1.83
N GLU A 364 -5.13 20.03 2.08
CA GLU A 364 -5.93 19.23 2.99
C GLU A 364 -5.52 19.48 4.45
N VAL A 365 -6.42 20.06 5.23
CA VAL A 365 -6.15 20.47 6.62
C VAL A 365 -7.04 19.73 7.60
N LEU A 366 -6.44 19.13 8.64
CA LEU A 366 -7.14 18.71 9.85
C LEU A 366 -7.06 19.87 10.86
N TRP A 367 -8.22 20.38 11.31
CA TRP A 367 -8.25 21.44 12.32
C TRP A 367 -8.58 20.88 13.70
N ASP A 368 -7.64 20.99 14.65
CA ASP A 368 -7.86 20.65 16.07
C ASP A 368 -8.54 21.82 16.80
N ASP A 369 -9.85 21.77 16.75
CA ASP A 369 -10.78 22.74 17.37
C ASP A 369 -11.22 22.34 18.77
N ARG A 370 -10.70 21.25 19.34
CA ARG A 370 -11.12 20.68 20.64
C ARG A 370 -10.83 21.59 21.82
N GLU A 371 -11.62 21.44 22.89
CA GLU A 371 -11.41 22.15 24.15
C GLU A 371 -10.59 21.30 25.14
N VAL A 372 -9.34 21.03 24.78
CA VAL A 372 -8.40 20.27 25.59
C VAL A 372 -7.08 21.04 25.75
N SER A 373 -6.19 20.60 26.63
CA SER A 373 -4.91 21.27 26.86
C SER A 373 -4.01 21.30 25.60
N ALA A 374 -3.16 22.31 25.47
CA ALA A 374 -2.19 22.41 24.40
C ALA A 374 -1.26 21.17 24.36
N GLY A 375 -0.87 20.66 25.53
CA GLY A 375 -0.05 19.44 25.62
C GLY A 375 -0.72 18.20 25.03
N GLU A 376 -2.03 18.03 25.25
CA GLU A 376 -2.81 16.95 24.67
C GLU A 376 -2.93 17.09 23.14
N LYS A 377 -3.19 18.30 22.64
CA LYS A 377 -3.24 18.59 21.21
C LYS A 377 -1.91 18.29 20.51
N PHE A 378 -0.79 18.68 21.13
CA PHE A 378 0.53 18.42 20.58
C PHE A 378 0.90 16.94 20.60
N ALA A 379 0.55 16.22 21.67
CA ALA A 379 0.76 14.78 21.76
C ALA A 379 -0.05 14.03 20.68
N ASP A 380 -1.31 14.41 20.47
CA ASP A 380 -2.14 13.83 19.43
C ASP A 380 -1.65 14.18 18.02
N SER A 381 -1.18 15.42 17.82
CA SER A 381 -0.60 15.83 16.54
C SER A 381 0.65 15.02 16.19
N ASP A 382 1.55 14.82 17.16
CA ASP A 382 2.75 14.02 16.98
C ASP A 382 2.40 12.53 16.78
N LEU A 383 1.40 12.00 17.49
CA LEU A 383 0.91 10.62 17.34
C LEU A 383 0.30 10.37 15.96
N ILE A 384 -0.59 11.23 15.49
CA ILE A 384 -1.21 11.14 14.16
C ILE A 384 -0.16 11.30 13.07
N GLY A 385 0.82 12.20 13.26
CA GLY A 385 2.01 12.28 12.44
C GLY A 385 1.84 13.00 11.09
N ILE A 386 0.89 13.92 10.96
CA ILE A 386 0.72 14.76 9.77
C ILE A 386 2.00 15.57 9.53
N PRO A 387 2.48 15.70 8.26
CA PRO A 387 3.79 16.25 7.93
C PRO A 387 4.07 17.65 8.49
N VAL A 388 3.06 18.51 8.54
CA VAL A 388 3.18 19.88 9.02
C VAL A 388 2.18 20.16 10.13
N ARG A 389 2.67 20.73 11.25
CA ARG A 389 1.83 21.29 12.31
C ARG A 389 1.89 22.79 12.26
N LEU A 390 0.71 23.41 12.24
CA LEU A 390 0.50 24.86 12.31
C LEU A 390 -0.21 25.20 13.62
N VAL A 391 0.38 26.07 14.44
CA VAL A 391 -0.22 26.43 15.74
C VAL A 391 -0.64 27.89 15.73
N ILE A 392 -1.88 28.12 16.11
CA ILE A 392 -2.45 29.46 16.37
C ILE A 392 -2.73 29.60 17.84
N SER A 393 -2.24 30.69 18.43
CA SER A 393 -2.43 31.03 19.84
C SER A 393 -2.40 32.55 20.02
N GLU A 394 -2.74 33.05 21.21
CA GLU A 394 -2.54 34.48 21.55
C GLU A 394 -1.07 34.91 21.42
N LYS A 395 -0.14 34.01 21.72
CA LYS A 395 1.30 34.30 21.66
C LYS A 395 1.83 34.48 20.24
N THR A 396 1.19 33.82 19.26
CA THR A 396 1.61 33.90 17.85
C THR A 396 1.09 35.17 17.15
N GLY A 397 0.05 35.83 17.71
CA GLY A 397 -0.59 37.02 17.11
C GLY A 397 -1.12 36.69 15.71
N GLU A 398 -0.73 37.48 14.72
CA GLU A 398 -1.13 37.30 13.29
C GLU A 398 -0.31 36.25 12.55
N LYS A 399 0.69 35.64 13.18
CA LYS A 399 1.54 34.58 12.61
C LYS A 399 1.10 33.21 13.15
N LEU A 400 1.63 32.16 12.53
CA LEU A 400 1.49 30.78 12.97
C LEU A 400 2.86 30.19 13.30
N GLU A 401 2.92 29.36 14.33
CA GLU A 401 4.07 28.50 14.55
C GLU A 401 4.01 27.33 13.54
N TYR A 402 4.95 27.31 12.62
CA TYR A 402 5.13 26.25 11.63
C TYR A 402 6.18 25.25 12.16
N LYS A 403 5.84 23.97 12.12
CA LYS A 403 6.75 22.88 12.48
C LYS A 403 6.55 21.69 11.54
N GLU A 404 7.63 21.21 10.94
CA GLU A 404 7.62 19.91 10.25
C GLU A 404 7.69 18.77 11.28
N ARG A 405 6.95 17.68 11.01
CA ARG A 405 6.88 16.52 11.93
C ARG A 405 8.27 15.91 12.24
N LYS A 406 9.18 15.94 11.27
CA LYS A 406 10.55 15.42 11.39
C LYS A 406 11.53 16.39 12.05
N SER A 407 11.15 17.65 12.25
CA SER A 407 12.03 18.71 12.76
C SER A 407 11.74 18.98 14.23
N ASP A 408 12.78 19.32 14.98
CA ASP A 408 12.64 19.86 16.34
C ASP A 408 12.52 21.38 16.37
N THR A 409 12.73 22.04 15.21
CA THR A 409 12.68 23.51 15.11
C THR A 409 11.29 24.00 14.73
N THR A 410 10.89 25.15 15.30
CA THR A 410 9.68 25.89 14.97
C THR A 410 10.04 27.24 14.39
N THR A 411 9.20 27.75 13.48
CA THR A 411 9.37 29.07 12.84
C THR A 411 8.05 29.81 12.83
N LEU A 412 8.04 31.10 13.14
CA LEU A 412 6.85 31.94 13.02
C LEU A 412 6.71 32.46 11.60
N LEU A 413 5.64 32.05 10.91
CA LEU A 413 5.33 32.40 9.53
C LEU A 413 3.98 33.07 9.41
N THR A 414 3.82 33.94 8.42
CA THR A 414 2.51 34.48 8.02
C THR A 414 1.73 33.43 7.23
N PRO A 415 0.39 33.53 7.11
CA PRO A 415 -0.41 32.66 6.26
C PRO A 415 0.11 32.56 4.82
N ASP A 416 0.50 33.68 4.21
CA ASP A 416 1.06 33.72 2.85
C ASP A 416 2.37 32.96 2.70
N GLU A 417 3.26 33.03 3.71
CA GLU A 417 4.51 32.27 3.73
C GLU A 417 4.25 30.77 3.87
N ILE A 418 3.24 30.39 4.63
CA ILE A 418 2.82 28.98 4.80
C ILE A 418 2.24 28.44 3.48
N LEU A 419 1.35 29.20 2.83
CA LEU A 419 0.82 28.84 1.52
C LEU A 419 1.93 28.55 0.51
N LYS A 420 2.92 29.43 0.40
CA LYS A 420 4.09 29.24 -0.49
C LYS A 420 4.93 28.00 -0.18
N LYS A 421 4.90 27.52 1.07
CA LYS A 421 5.63 26.31 1.48
C LYS A 421 4.85 25.02 1.25
N LEU A 422 3.52 25.08 1.28
CA LEU A 422 2.66 23.90 1.19
C LEU A 422 2.22 23.59 -0.24
N VAL A 423 2.07 24.62 -1.09
CA VAL A 423 1.84 24.50 -2.52
C VAL A 423 3.16 24.15 -3.22
#